data_f9a9fbd1d436641bb9ad5ab9d24c228d
#
_entry.id   f9a9fbd1d436641bb9ad5ab9d24c228d
#
_cell.length_a   1.000
_cell.length_b   1.000
_cell.length_c   1.000
_cell.angle_alpha   90.00
_cell.angle_beta   90.00
_cell.angle_gamma   90.00
#
_symmetry.space_group_name_H-M   'P 1'
#
loop_
_entity.id
_entity.type
_entity.pdbx_description
1 polymer ?
#
loop_
_entity_poly.entity_id
_entity_poly.type
_entity_poly.pdbx_seq_one_letter_code
_entity_poly.pdbx_strand_id
1 'polypeptide(L)'
;MTLAPDQLSEQGKQAFKNKKFDEAAELFSQAAEGYTLGGDGLMSAEMQNNVSVALLQAGKPQESLTAALDTDQVFAEAKDIKRQGMALGNQAAALEALNRYDEATEKYDLAAQLFDQAGEGDLRAMVMKSSAAIKLKKGKVTDSAFKMMGSLDAKDNPSFFERILKFFLSFIK
;
A
#
# COMPACT_ATOMS: atom_id res chain seq x y z
N MET A 1 21.84 27.80 -4.66
CA MET A 1 20.82 28.11 -3.63
C MET A 1 19.92 26.87 -3.56
N THR A 2 19.94 26.14 -2.46
CA THR A 2 18.99 25.04 -2.23
C THR A 2 17.60 25.64 -1.94
N LEU A 3 16.57 25.11 -2.58
CA LEU A 3 15.19 25.53 -2.34
C LEU A 3 14.77 25.17 -0.89
N ALA A 4 13.89 25.97 -0.31
CA ALA A 4 13.31 25.64 0.99
C ALA A 4 12.39 24.40 0.90
N PRO A 5 12.27 23.58 1.97
CA PRO A 5 11.43 22.38 1.94
C PRO A 5 9.99 22.63 1.48
N ASP A 6 9.37 23.74 1.88
CA ASP A 6 8.04 24.14 1.44
C ASP A 6 7.96 24.35 -0.07
N GLN A 7 8.98 24.97 -0.66
CA GLN A 7 9.04 25.22 -2.12
C GLN A 7 9.19 23.90 -2.89
N LEU A 8 10.03 22.97 -2.39
CA LEU A 8 10.18 21.64 -2.95
C LEU A 8 8.87 20.83 -2.87
N SER A 9 8.20 20.90 -1.72
CA SER A 9 6.89 20.25 -1.52
C SER A 9 5.87 20.76 -2.55
N GLU A 10 5.78 22.07 -2.75
CA GLU A 10 4.85 22.64 -3.71
C GLU A 10 5.18 22.27 -5.17
N GLN A 11 6.46 22.27 -5.53
CA GLN A 11 6.90 21.78 -6.83
C GLN A 11 6.59 20.29 -7.02
N GLY A 12 6.78 19.47 -5.97
CA GLY A 12 6.41 18.04 -5.97
C GLY A 12 4.92 17.82 -6.23
N LYS A 13 4.06 18.59 -5.57
CA LYS A 13 2.60 18.56 -5.82
C LYS A 13 2.26 18.93 -7.27
N GLN A 14 2.95 19.93 -7.82
CA GLN A 14 2.74 20.34 -9.20
C GLN A 14 3.23 19.27 -10.21
N ALA A 15 4.38 18.64 -9.95
CA ALA A 15 4.89 17.54 -10.76
C ALA A 15 3.93 16.35 -10.72
N PHE A 16 3.40 16.00 -9.53
CA PHE A 16 2.41 14.93 -9.36
C PHE A 16 1.13 15.21 -10.16
N LYS A 17 0.61 16.42 -10.09
CA LYS A 17 -0.57 16.88 -10.85
C LYS A 17 -0.36 16.74 -12.36
N ASN A 18 0.87 16.98 -12.83
CA ASN A 18 1.28 16.82 -14.22
C ASN A 18 1.64 15.37 -14.58
N LYS A 19 1.40 14.41 -13.69
CA LYS A 19 1.71 12.97 -13.85
C LYS A 19 3.19 12.65 -14.03
N LYS A 20 4.07 13.57 -13.63
CA LYS A 20 5.52 13.38 -13.58
C LYS A 20 5.90 12.74 -12.23
N PHE A 21 5.54 11.48 -12.08
CA PHE A 21 5.56 10.82 -10.77
C PHE A 21 6.97 10.62 -10.21
N ASP A 22 7.96 10.31 -11.05
CA ASP A 22 9.36 10.19 -10.61
C ASP A 22 9.92 11.55 -10.16
N GLU A 23 9.65 12.63 -10.92
CA GLU A 23 10.03 14.00 -10.54
C GLU A 23 9.34 14.42 -9.23
N ALA A 24 8.06 14.06 -9.05
CA ALA A 24 7.34 14.34 -7.82
C ALA A 24 7.95 13.61 -6.61
N ALA A 25 8.29 12.32 -6.75
CA ALA A 25 8.93 11.54 -5.71
C ALA A 25 10.26 12.14 -5.28
N GLU A 26 11.09 12.54 -6.24
CA GLU A 26 12.38 13.18 -5.97
C GLU A 26 12.22 14.50 -5.21
N LEU A 27 11.30 15.37 -5.65
CA LEU A 27 11.04 16.66 -5.00
C LEU A 27 10.49 16.50 -3.58
N PHE A 28 9.57 15.54 -3.37
CA PHE A 28 9.09 15.23 -2.02
C PHE A 28 10.18 14.62 -1.13
N SER A 29 11.08 13.81 -1.67
CA SER A 29 12.22 13.26 -0.93
C SER A 29 13.16 14.37 -0.45
N GLN A 30 13.51 15.31 -1.33
CA GLN A 30 14.33 16.46 -0.96
C GLN A 30 13.63 17.35 0.07
N ALA A 31 12.30 17.52 -0.04
CA ALA A 31 11.53 18.24 0.98
C ALA A 31 11.56 17.51 2.34
N ALA A 32 11.41 16.18 2.35
CA ALA A 32 11.49 15.37 3.57
C ALA A 32 12.85 15.51 4.26
N GLU A 33 13.94 15.45 3.50
CA GLU A 33 15.30 15.68 4.02
C GLU A 33 15.44 17.07 4.63
N GLY A 34 14.94 18.09 3.94
CA GLY A 34 14.97 19.46 4.43
C GLY A 34 14.20 19.65 5.74
N TYR A 35 13.02 19.06 5.89
CA TYR A 35 12.26 19.06 7.13
C TYR A 35 12.97 18.28 8.25
N THR A 36 13.58 17.13 7.92
CA THR A 36 14.38 16.38 8.89
C THR A 36 15.55 17.22 9.44
N LEU A 37 16.29 17.89 8.56
CA LEU A 37 17.39 18.78 8.94
C LEU A 37 16.90 19.98 9.75
N GLY A 38 15.69 20.46 9.48
CA GLY A 38 15.02 21.52 10.25
C GLY A 38 14.40 21.06 11.57
N GLY A 39 14.44 19.76 11.89
CA GLY A 39 13.88 19.19 13.13
C GLY A 39 12.34 18.98 13.05
N ASP A 40 11.71 19.13 11.89
CA ASP A 40 10.28 18.91 11.71
C ASP A 40 10.01 17.47 11.21
N GLY A 41 10.07 16.51 12.14
CA GLY A 41 9.83 15.10 11.86
C GLY A 41 8.40 14.82 11.33
N LEU A 42 7.43 15.65 11.72
CA LEU A 42 6.05 15.45 11.30
C LEU A 42 5.84 15.80 9.81
N MET A 43 6.41 16.94 9.39
CA MET A 43 6.40 17.32 7.97
C MET A 43 7.27 16.40 7.12
N SER A 44 8.40 15.92 7.68
CA SER A 44 9.21 14.91 7.01
C SER A 44 8.41 13.63 6.74
N ALA A 45 7.70 13.08 7.73
CA ALA A 45 6.84 11.91 7.56
C ALA A 45 5.71 12.15 6.55
N GLU A 46 5.13 13.35 6.52
CA GLU A 46 4.13 13.71 5.51
C GLU A 46 4.72 13.68 4.11
N MET A 47 5.92 14.23 3.93
CA MET A 47 6.59 14.18 2.63
C MET A 47 6.97 12.74 2.24
N GLN A 48 7.41 11.90 3.16
CA GLN A 48 7.67 10.47 2.88
C GLN A 48 6.40 9.75 2.44
N ASN A 49 5.24 10.05 3.00
CA ASN A 49 3.97 9.54 2.49
C ASN A 49 3.67 10.02 1.07
N ASN A 50 3.97 11.27 0.74
CA ASN A 50 3.82 11.78 -0.62
C ASN A 50 4.80 11.12 -1.60
N VAL A 51 6.04 10.84 -1.18
CA VAL A 51 7.00 10.01 -1.94
C VAL A 51 6.41 8.64 -2.24
N SER A 52 5.86 7.98 -1.22
CA SER A 52 5.23 6.66 -1.37
C SER A 52 4.12 6.69 -2.42
N VAL A 53 3.22 7.65 -2.34
CA VAL A 53 2.12 7.80 -3.31
C VAL A 53 2.65 8.05 -4.72
N ALA A 54 3.65 8.92 -4.88
CA ALA A 54 4.25 9.21 -6.17
C ALA A 54 4.94 7.98 -6.79
N LEU A 55 5.72 7.24 -5.99
CA LEU A 55 6.39 6.01 -6.42
C LEU A 55 5.40 4.91 -6.80
N LEU A 56 4.29 4.78 -6.06
CA LEU A 56 3.24 3.83 -6.41
C LEU A 56 2.63 4.16 -7.78
N GLN A 57 2.36 5.43 -8.05
CA GLN A 57 1.86 5.89 -9.34
C GLN A 57 2.89 5.74 -10.47
N ALA A 58 4.19 5.78 -10.14
CA ALA A 58 5.29 5.50 -11.06
C ALA A 58 5.47 3.99 -11.35
N GLY A 59 4.67 3.11 -10.72
CA GLY A 59 4.79 1.67 -10.89
C GLY A 59 5.96 1.04 -10.09
N LYS A 60 6.41 1.70 -9.03
CA LYS A 60 7.52 1.29 -8.16
C LYS A 60 7.03 0.90 -6.75
N PRO A 61 6.25 -0.19 -6.63
CA PRO A 61 5.56 -0.49 -5.37
C PRO A 61 6.51 -0.87 -4.22
N GLN A 62 7.67 -1.45 -4.50
CA GLN A 62 8.64 -1.78 -3.44
C GLN A 62 9.27 -0.52 -2.86
N GLU A 63 9.65 0.43 -3.69
CA GLU A 63 10.18 1.72 -3.27
C GLU A 63 9.10 2.54 -2.53
N SER A 64 7.86 2.50 -3.03
CA SER A 64 6.69 3.09 -2.37
C SER A 64 6.49 2.55 -0.95
N LEU A 65 6.54 1.23 -0.77
CA LEU A 65 6.42 0.61 0.55
C LEU A 65 7.56 1.09 1.47
N THR A 66 8.79 1.10 0.98
CA THR A 66 9.96 1.55 1.76
C THR A 66 9.79 3.00 2.22
N ALA A 67 9.31 3.89 1.36
CA ALA A 67 9.09 5.30 1.71
C ALA A 67 7.99 5.49 2.77
N ALA A 68 6.97 4.62 2.81
CA ALA A 68 5.88 4.70 3.78
C ALA A 68 6.18 4.03 5.12
N LEU A 69 7.26 3.23 5.23
CA LEU A 69 7.60 2.54 6.48
C LEU A 69 7.77 3.54 7.63
N ASP A 70 7.27 3.15 8.80
CA ASP A 70 7.38 3.86 10.07
C ASP A 70 6.72 5.26 10.12
N THR A 71 6.19 5.78 9.00
CA THR A 71 5.51 7.07 8.99
C THR A 71 4.23 7.06 9.84
N ASP A 72 3.55 5.93 9.92
CA ASP A 72 2.38 5.74 10.78
C ASP A 72 2.72 5.87 12.27
N GLN A 73 3.92 5.46 12.69
CA GLN A 73 4.39 5.59 14.08
C GLN A 73 4.64 7.05 14.43
N VAL A 74 5.25 7.82 13.53
CA VAL A 74 5.46 9.28 13.74
C VAL A 74 4.13 9.99 13.96
N PHE A 75 3.10 9.67 13.17
CA PHE A 75 1.77 10.26 13.34
C PHE A 75 1.05 9.74 14.59
N ALA A 76 1.26 8.48 14.98
CA ALA A 76 0.72 7.93 16.22
C ALA A 76 1.30 8.66 17.46
N GLU A 77 2.60 8.89 17.51
CA GLU A 77 3.28 9.65 18.58
C GLU A 77 2.76 11.10 18.68
N ALA A 78 2.48 11.71 17.53
CA ALA A 78 1.87 13.03 17.45
C ALA A 78 0.35 13.04 17.73
N LYS A 79 -0.27 11.87 17.93
CA LYS A 79 -1.73 11.70 18.08
C LYS A 79 -2.54 12.20 16.88
N ASP A 80 -1.94 12.20 15.70
CA ASP A 80 -2.60 12.53 14.44
C ASP A 80 -3.22 11.28 13.82
N ILE A 81 -4.38 10.92 14.34
CA ILE A 81 -5.10 9.70 13.96
C ILE A 81 -5.40 9.66 12.46
N LYS A 82 -5.75 10.81 11.87
CA LYS A 82 -6.05 10.90 10.44
C LYS A 82 -4.84 10.58 9.58
N ARG A 83 -3.69 11.27 9.81
CA ARG A 83 -2.47 11.03 9.05
C ARG A 83 -1.89 9.64 9.32
N GLN A 84 -2.03 9.10 10.53
CA GLN A 84 -1.70 7.71 10.84
C GLN A 84 -2.50 6.74 9.95
N GLY A 85 -3.80 6.92 9.83
CA GLY A 85 -4.66 6.13 8.94
C GLY A 85 -4.26 6.25 7.46
N MET A 86 -3.88 7.45 7.01
CA MET A 86 -3.38 7.68 5.64
C MET A 86 -2.07 6.93 5.38
N ALA A 87 -1.13 6.95 6.32
CA ALA A 87 0.13 6.22 6.22
C ALA A 87 -0.07 4.71 6.08
N LEU A 88 -0.93 4.13 6.94
CA LEU A 88 -1.29 2.71 6.84
C LEU A 88 -2.00 2.38 5.52
N GLY A 89 -2.86 3.27 5.03
CA GLY A 89 -3.49 3.14 3.72
C GLY A 89 -2.49 3.11 2.56
N ASN A 90 -1.45 3.96 2.61
CA ASN A 90 -0.38 3.98 1.62
C ASN A 90 0.48 2.71 1.67
N GLN A 91 0.85 2.25 2.88
CA GLN A 91 1.53 0.95 3.06
C GLN A 91 0.69 -0.19 2.47
N ALA A 92 -0.62 -0.21 2.75
CA ALA A 92 -1.53 -1.23 2.23
C ALA A 92 -1.61 -1.21 0.70
N ALA A 93 -1.69 -0.04 0.09
CA ALA A 93 -1.74 0.10 -1.38
C ALA A 93 -0.45 -0.41 -2.05
N ALA A 94 0.71 -0.13 -1.46
CA ALA A 94 1.99 -0.64 -1.92
C ALA A 94 2.07 -2.18 -1.78
N LEU A 95 1.63 -2.73 -0.65
CA LEU A 95 1.55 -4.17 -0.41
C LEU A 95 0.59 -4.87 -1.38
N GLU A 96 -0.56 -4.25 -1.67
CA GLU A 96 -1.51 -4.75 -2.67
C GLU A 96 -0.87 -4.84 -4.06
N ALA A 97 -0.14 -3.80 -4.48
CA ALA A 97 0.57 -3.77 -5.75
C ALA A 97 1.70 -4.83 -5.83
N LEU A 98 2.27 -5.21 -4.67
CA LEU A 98 3.24 -6.30 -4.53
C LEU A 98 2.58 -7.69 -4.44
N ASN A 99 1.26 -7.78 -4.52
CA ASN A 99 0.46 -9.00 -4.31
C ASN A 99 0.60 -9.61 -2.90
N ARG A 100 1.06 -8.84 -1.91
CA ARG A 100 1.14 -9.21 -0.48
C ARG A 100 -0.22 -8.97 0.18
N TYR A 101 -1.22 -9.70 -0.28
CA TYR A 101 -2.64 -9.42 -0.01
C TYR A 101 -3.05 -9.54 1.46
N ASP A 102 -2.47 -10.46 2.23
CA ASP A 102 -2.79 -10.61 3.65
C ASP A 102 -2.34 -9.39 4.44
N GLU A 103 -1.11 -8.96 4.23
CA GLU A 103 -0.54 -7.79 4.87
C GLU A 103 -1.28 -6.50 4.43
N ALA A 104 -1.60 -6.39 3.14
CA ALA A 104 -2.39 -5.27 2.62
C ALA A 104 -3.77 -5.19 3.31
N THR A 105 -4.45 -6.32 3.45
CA THR A 105 -5.78 -6.39 4.09
C THR A 105 -5.70 -5.96 5.55
N GLU A 106 -4.71 -6.43 6.30
CA GLU A 106 -4.48 -6.06 7.70
C GLU A 106 -4.28 -4.54 7.84
N LYS A 107 -3.41 -3.96 7.02
CA LYS A 107 -3.14 -2.51 7.03
C LYS A 107 -4.37 -1.69 6.63
N TYR A 108 -5.13 -2.11 5.62
CA TYR A 108 -6.39 -1.44 5.27
C TYR A 108 -7.43 -1.52 6.38
N ASP A 109 -7.56 -2.66 7.06
CA ASP A 109 -8.52 -2.82 8.15
C ASP A 109 -8.13 -1.95 9.36
N LEU A 110 -6.83 -1.79 9.66
CA LEU A 110 -6.32 -0.86 10.67
C LEU A 110 -6.58 0.61 10.27
N ALA A 111 -6.29 0.98 9.02
CA ALA A 111 -6.57 2.33 8.51
C ALA A 111 -8.07 2.67 8.62
N ALA A 112 -8.96 1.70 8.32
CA ALA A 112 -10.41 1.89 8.44
C ALA A 112 -10.85 2.18 9.88
N GLN A 113 -10.24 1.53 10.88
CA GLN A 113 -10.51 1.78 12.29
C GLN A 113 -10.07 3.20 12.71
N LEU A 114 -8.89 3.64 12.25
CA LEU A 114 -8.39 4.98 12.55
C LEU A 114 -9.24 6.06 11.87
N PHE A 115 -9.68 5.86 10.64
CA PHE A 115 -10.58 6.79 9.95
C PHE A 115 -11.96 6.86 10.61
N ASP A 116 -12.46 5.75 11.17
CA ASP A 116 -13.68 5.75 11.98
C ASP A 116 -13.53 6.62 13.23
N GLN A 117 -12.42 6.45 13.96
CA GLN A 117 -12.10 7.27 15.13
C GLN A 117 -11.90 8.75 14.80
N ALA A 118 -11.35 9.05 13.63
CA ALA A 118 -11.13 10.42 13.15
C ALA A 118 -12.38 11.06 12.55
N GLY A 119 -13.49 10.32 12.39
CA GLY A 119 -14.69 10.83 11.72
C GLY A 119 -14.56 10.97 10.20
N GLU A 120 -13.59 10.33 9.58
CA GLU A 120 -13.25 10.43 8.16
C GLU A 120 -13.97 9.33 7.34
N GLY A 121 -15.29 9.46 7.21
CA GLY A 121 -16.15 8.45 6.58
C GLY A 121 -15.78 8.08 5.15
N ASP A 122 -15.41 9.07 4.33
CA ASP A 122 -15.03 8.84 2.92
C ASP A 122 -13.71 8.05 2.80
N LEU A 123 -12.71 8.40 3.60
CA LEU A 123 -11.43 7.68 3.64
C LEU A 123 -11.61 6.24 4.16
N ARG A 124 -12.43 6.08 5.20
CA ARG A 124 -12.82 4.75 5.71
C ARG A 124 -13.47 3.91 4.60
N ALA A 125 -14.45 4.45 3.89
CA ALA A 125 -15.14 3.74 2.82
C ALA A 125 -14.18 3.32 1.69
N MET A 126 -13.21 4.18 1.35
CA MET A 126 -12.21 3.90 0.33
C MET A 126 -11.34 2.71 0.70
N VAL A 127 -10.75 2.70 1.90
CA VAL A 127 -9.86 1.59 2.32
C VAL A 127 -10.63 0.30 2.56
N MET A 128 -11.86 0.35 3.05
CA MET A 128 -12.74 -0.82 3.18
C MET A 128 -13.08 -1.43 1.82
N LYS A 129 -13.30 -0.62 0.80
CA LYS A 129 -13.53 -1.09 -0.59
C LYS A 129 -12.30 -1.82 -1.12
N SER A 130 -11.09 -1.31 -0.88
CA SER A 130 -9.84 -1.97 -1.29
C SER A 130 -9.67 -3.32 -0.56
N SER A 131 -9.83 -3.35 0.77
CA SER A 131 -9.78 -4.59 1.56
C SER A 131 -10.80 -5.63 1.06
N ALA A 132 -12.05 -5.22 0.80
CA ALA A 132 -13.09 -6.10 0.28
C ALA A 132 -12.75 -6.65 -1.12
N ALA A 133 -12.18 -5.83 -2.00
CA ALA A 133 -11.75 -6.25 -3.33
C ALA A 133 -10.67 -7.33 -3.29
N ILE A 134 -9.69 -7.18 -2.39
CA ILE A 134 -8.66 -8.20 -2.14
C ILE A 134 -9.28 -9.50 -1.64
N LYS A 135 -10.14 -9.42 -0.60
CA LYS A 135 -10.84 -10.59 -0.02
C LYS A 135 -11.64 -11.34 -1.11
N LEU A 136 -12.34 -10.61 -1.99
CA LEU A 136 -13.08 -11.19 -3.11
C LEU A 136 -12.15 -11.85 -4.14
N LYS A 137 -11.01 -11.22 -4.46
CA LYS A 137 -10.01 -11.76 -5.39
C LYS A 137 -9.41 -13.06 -4.85
N LYS A 138 -9.05 -13.10 -3.56
CA LYS A 138 -8.55 -14.30 -2.87
C LYS A 138 -9.59 -15.41 -2.86
N GLY A 139 -10.84 -15.10 -2.52
CA GLY A 139 -11.93 -16.08 -2.51
C GLY A 139 -12.16 -16.72 -3.88
N LYS A 140 -12.12 -15.96 -4.96
CA LYS A 140 -12.24 -16.51 -6.33
C LYS A 140 -11.08 -17.43 -6.71
N VAL A 141 -9.85 -17.09 -6.30
CA VAL A 141 -8.67 -17.93 -6.57
C VAL A 141 -8.77 -19.26 -5.81
N THR A 142 -9.11 -19.22 -4.52
CA THR A 142 -9.30 -20.44 -3.72
C THR A 142 -10.44 -21.31 -4.27
N ASP A 143 -11.56 -20.73 -4.61
CA ASP A 143 -12.72 -21.46 -5.17
C ASP A 143 -12.37 -22.14 -6.50
N SER A 144 -11.63 -21.44 -7.37
CA SER A 144 -11.14 -22.00 -8.63
C SER A 144 -10.13 -23.12 -8.41
N ALA A 145 -9.22 -22.96 -7.43
CA ALA A 145 -8.24 -23.99 -7.06
C ALA A 145 -8.93 -25.23 -6.49
N PHE A 146 -9.96 -25.08 -5.65
CA PHE A 146 -10.75 -26.20 -5.13
C PHE A 146 -11.52 -26.94 -6.23
N LYS A 147 -12.15 -26.21 -7.17
CA LYS A 147 -12.83 -26.82 -8.32
C LYS A 147 -11.86 -27.60 -9.21
N MET A 148 -10.67 -27.05 -9.45
CA MET A 148 -9.63 -27.70 -10.23
C MET A 148 -9.11 -28.95 -9.54
N MET A 149 -8.86 -28.91 -8.22
CA MET A 149 -8.44 -30.05 -7.41
C MET A 149 -9.50 -31.17 -7.42
N GLY A 150 -10.79 -30.81 -7.23
CA GLY A 150 -11.89 -31.77 -7.31
C GLY A 150 -12.00 -32.44 -8.68
N SER A 151 -11.73 -31.71 -9.78
CA SER A 151 -11.72 -32.28 -11.12
C SER A 151 -10.53 -33.23 -11.36
N LEU A 152 -9.39 -32.99 -10.70
CA LEU A 152 -8.20 -33.86 -10.77
C LEU A 152 -8.38 -35.15 -9.94
N ASP A 153 -9.09 -35.05 -8.79
CA ASP A 153 -9.41 -36.21 -7.96
C ASP A 153 -10.43 -37.17 -8.61
N ALA A 154 -11.27 -36.63 -9.48
CA ALA A 154 -12.28 -37.42 -10.21
C ALA A 154 -11.71 -38.19 -11.41
N LYS A 155 -10.44 -38.06 -11.74
CA LYS A 155 -9.79 -38.77 -12.83
C LYS A 155 -9.13 -40.07 -12.34
N ASP A 156 -9.51 -41.19 -12.95
CA ASP A 156 -8.95 -42.51 -12.63
C ASP A 156 -7.45 -42.65 -12.94
N ASN A 157 -6.92 -41.85 -13.87
CA ASN A 157 -5.49 -41.85 -14.25
C ASN A 157 -4.99 -40.42 -14.56
N PRO A 158 -4.57 -39.66 -13.53
CA PRO A 158 -4.04 -38.32 -13.75
C PRO A 158 -2.65 -38.37 -14.42
N SER A 159 -2.46 -37.50 -15.42
CA SER A 159 -1.16 -37.33 -16.07
C SER A 159 -0.09 -36.86 -15.09
N PHE A 160 1.20 -37.01 -15.45
CA PHE A 160 2.32 -36.51 -14.62
C PHE A 160 2.17 -35.02 -14.27
N PHE A 161 1.72 -34.20 -15.22
CA PHE A 161 1.48 -32.77 -15.02
C PHE A 161 0.32 -32.51 -14.03
N GLU A 162 -0.75 -33.28 -14.10
CA GLU A 162 -1.89 -33.17 -13.17
C GLU A 162 -1.50 -33.55 -11.74
N ARG A 163 -0.58 -34.53 -11.56
CA ARG A 163 -0.04 -34.92 -10.25
C ARG A 163 0.82 -33.82 -9.64
N ILE A 164 1.66 -33.15 -10.44
CA ILE A 164 2.44 -31.98 -10.01
C ILE A 164 1.52 -30.84 -9.63
N LEU A 165 0.53 -30.53 -10.44
CA LEU A 165 -0.44 -29.47 -10.18
C LEU A 165 -1.21 -29.74 -8.89
N LYS A 166 -1.67 -30.96 -8.64
CA LYS A 166 -2.33 -31.37 -7.39
C LYS A 166 -1.42 -31.19 -6.18
N PHE A 167 -0.14 -31.54 -6.29
CA PHE A 167 0.85 -31.31 -5.23
C PHE A 167 0.95 -29.81 -4.88
N PHE A 168 1.11 -28.92 -5.86
CA PHE A 168 1.16 -27.48 -5.61
C PHE A 168 -0.14 -26.93 -5.03
N LEU A 169 -1.30 -27.38 -5.50
CA LEU A 169 -2.60 -26.94 -4.98
C LEU A 169 -2.85 -27.40 -3.54
N SER A 170 -2.21 -28.47 -3.07
CA SER A 170 -2.33 -28.94 -1.67
C SER A 170 -1.71 -27.99 -0.64
N PHE A 171 -0.82 -27.06 -1.07
CA PHE A 171 -0.22 -26.04 -0.19
C PHE A 171 -1.07 -24.76 -0.09
N ILE A 172 -2.19 -24.68 -0.81
CA ILE A 172 -3.09 -23.50 -0.80
C ILE A 172 -4.21 -23.66 0.28
N LYS A 173 -4.10 -24.68 1.12
CA LYS A 173 -5.05 -24.93 2.23
C LYS A 173 -4.79 -24.02 3.42
#